data_b70025fe69f75f70580a4424ab173625
#
_entry.id   b70025fe69f75f70580a4424ab173625
#
_cell.length_a   1.000
_cell.length_b   1.000
_cell.length_c   1.000
_cell.angle_alpha   90.00
_cell.angle_beta   90.00
_cell.angle_gamma   90.00
#
_symmetry.space_group_name_H-M   'P 1'
#
loop_
_entity.id
_entity.type
_entity.pdbx_description
1 polymer ?
#
loop_
_entity_poly.entity_id
_entity_poly.type
_entity_poly.pdbx_seq_one_letter_code
_entity_poly.pdbx_strand_id
1 'polypeptide(L)'
;MKPHALLTALAFAMTANASDLPTPPDVEKKPHVVKAPHGAERRDEYYWLRDDKRKDADMLGYLKAENAYADALLAPLKPVQDQLYDEIVARIKQDDASVPYRERGWWYYSRFEQGKDYPIHARRRDGAGVDALSIQEANAAGDFAAEQLLFDVNAMAAGKDYYAVGGRTVSQDNRMVVYGDDTNGRRQYTLRVKDLDTGETLTDSIPGTAGYAVWADDNRTFFYIENDPETLLSTRVKKHVVGSDPKDDVLVYEEQDDTFYMGVGRTRDDKYITIG
;
A
#
# COMPACT_ATOMS: atom_id res chain seq x y z
N MET A 1 13.69 40.34 19.44
CA MET A 1 12.94 40.85 18.26
C MET A 1 13.48 40.10 17.05
N LYS A 2 12.72 39.16 16.51
CA LYS A 2 13.10 38.45 15.27
C LYS A 2 12.42 39.17 14.10
N PRO A 3 13.12 39.42 12.98
CA PRO A 3 12.50 40.11 11.83
C PRO A 3 11.53 39.12 11.14
N HIS A 4 10.32 39.59 10.95
CA HIS A 4 9.33 38.91 10.08
C HIS A 4 9.82 39.10 8.63
N ALA A 5 10.15 37.97 7.97
CA ALA A 5 10.37 38.00 6.53
C ALA A 5 9.01 38.22 5.84
N LEU A 6 8.87 39.36 5.18
CA LEU A 6 7.76 39.68 4.29
C LEU A 6 7.82 38.70 3.12
N LEU A 7 6.85 37.83 2.99
CA LEU A 7 6.61 37.09 1.77
C LEU A 7 6.09 38.07 0.73
N THR A 8 6.98 38.55 -0.14
CA THR A 8 6.60 39.28 -1.34
C THR A 8 6.19 38.26 -2.38
N ALA A 9 4.88 38.06 -2.52
CA ALA A 9 4.32 37.29 -3.63
C ALA A 9 4.64 38.03 -4.92
N LEU A 10 5.66 37.58 -5.65
CA LEU A 10 5.94 38.01 -7.00
C LEU A 10 4.90 37.37 -7.91
N ALA A 11 3.81 38.08 -8.20
CA ALA A 11 2.90 37.72 -9.27
C ALA A 11 3.64 37.94 -10.60
N PHE A 12 4.26 36.91 -11.15
CA PHE A 12 4.68 36.89 -12.54
C PHE A 12 3.41 36.79 -13.39
N ALA A 13 2.92 37.90 -13.88
CA ALA A 13 1.99 37.94 -15.00
C ALA A 13 2.77 37.47 -16.25
N MET A 14 2.79 36.15 -16.48
CA MET A 14 3.18 35.63 -17.79
C MET A 14 2.08 36.03 -18.76
N THR A 15 2.31 37.02 -19.58
CA THR A 15 1.55 37.27 -20.82
C THR A 15 1.99 36.20 -21.84
N ALA A 16 1.64 34.95 -21.62
CA ALA A 16 1.72 33.95 -22.66
C ALA A 16 0.69 34.35 -23.73
N ASN A 17 1.15 34.60 -24.96
CA ASN A 17 0.22 34.67 -26.08
C ASN A 17 -0.53 33.33 -26.18
N ALA A 18 -1.84 33.38 -26.33
CA ALA A 18 -2.67 32.15 -26.45
C ALA A 18 -2.24 31.25 -27.63
N SER A 19 -1.45 31.80 -28.57
CA SER A 19 -0.87 31.07 -29.70
C SER A 19 0.34 30.19 -29.32
N ASP A 20 0.95 30.37 -28.14
CA ASP A 20 2.17 29.65 -27.73
C ASP A 20 1.85 28.45 -26.78
N LEU A 21 0.60 28.30 -26.41
CA LEU A 21 0.18 27.16 -25.59
C LEU A 21 0.06 25.87 -26.43
N PRO A 22 0.47 24.73 -25.90
CA PRO A 22 0.29 23.47 -26.57
C PRO A 22 -1.20 23.21 -26.81
N THR A 23 -1.53 22.58 -27.92
CA THR A 23 -2.93 22.22 -28.26
C THR A 23 -3.27 20.92 -27.55
N PRO A 24 -4.42 20.86 -26.82
CA PRO A 24 -4.88 19.62 -26.22
C PRO A 24 -5.14 18.55 -27.30
N PRO A 25 -4.90 17.28 -27.02
CA PRO A 25 -5.21 16.21 -27.93
C PRO A 25 -6.72 16.11 -28.20
N ASP A 26 -7.09 15.79 -29.44
CA ASP A 26 -8.48 15.54 -29.79
C ASP A 26 -8.90 14.14 -29.35
N VAL A 27 -10.06 14.05 -28.70
CA VAL A 27 -10.62 12.80 -28.24
C VAL A 27 -11.76 12.35 -29.15
N GLU A 28 -11.59 11.19 -29.77
CA GLU A 28 -12.59 10.63 -30.65
C GLU A 28 -13.87 10.26 -29.89
N LYS A 29 -15.03 10.66 -30.43
CA LYS A 29 -16.33 10.28 -29.91
C LYS A 29 -16.79 8.97 -30.51
N LYS A 30 -16.88 7.91 -29.70
CA LYS A 30 -17.41 6.59 -30.09
C LYS A 30 -18.73 6.33 -29.34
N PRO A 31 -19.90 6.41 -30.02
CA PRO A 31 -21.19 6.28 -29.33
C PRO A 31 -21.32 4.93 -28.60
N HIS A 32 -21.62 4.98 -27.29
CA HIS A 32 -21.88 3.82 -26.46
C HIS A 32 -23.08 4.08 -25.54
N VAL A 33 -23.87 3.03 -25.26
CA VAL A 33 -25.01 3.10 -24.34
C VAL A 33 -24.72 2.25 -23.12
N VAL A 34 -24.60 2.90 -21.96
CA VAL A 34 -24.49 2.22 -20.68
C VAL A 34 -25.89 1.96 -20.14
N LYS A 35 -26.19 0.71 -19.83
CA LYS A 35 -27.47 0.28 -19.27
C LYS A 35 -27.32 0.05 -17.76
N ALA A 36 -28.17 0.69 -16.97
CA ALA A 36 -28.23 0.45 -15.53
C ALA A 36 -29.15 -0.74 -15.20
N PRO A 37 -28.95 -1.44 -14.08
CA PRO A 37 -29.76 -2.58 -13.67
C PRO A 37 -31.26 -2.29 -13.56
N HIS A 38 -31.65 -1.05 -13.25
CA HIS A 38 -33.02 -0.57 -13.14
C HIS A 38 -33.63 -0.11 -14.47
N GLY A 39 -32.96 -0.39 -15.62
CA GLY A 39 -33.45 -0.13 -16.94
C GLY A 39 -33.19 1.27 -17.50
N ALA A 40 -32.55 2.17 -16.75
CA ALA A 40 -32.14 3.47 -17.27
C ALA A 40 -30.96 3.31 -18.25
N GLU A 41 -30.94 4.15 -19.28
CA GLU A 41 -29.87 4.19 -20.27
C GLU A 41 -29.18 5.55 -20.25
N ARG A 42 -27.84 5.53 -20.34
CA ARG A 42 -27.02 6.73 -20.49
C ARG A 42 -26.14 6.60 -21.73
N ARG A 43 -26.12 7.63 -22.55
CA ARG A 43 -25.14 7.75 -23.64
C ARG A 43 -23.78 8.17 -23.04
N ASP A 44 -22.73 7.48 -23.48
CA ASP A 44 -21.36 7.79 -23.13
C ASP A 44 -20.48 7.66 -24.37
N GLU A 45 -20.09 8.80 -24.94
CA GLU A 45 -19.28 8.85 -26.16
C GLU A 45 -17.80 8.52 -25.91
N TYR A 46 -17.39 8.46 -24.64
CA TYR A 46 -16.01 8.24 -24.22
C TYR A 46 -15.83 6.93 -23.46
N TYR A 47 -16.81 6.04 -23.46
CA TYR A 47 -16.74 4.74 -22.75
C TYR A 47 -15.57 3.87 -23.20
N TRP A 48 -15.09 4.04 -24.44
CA TRP A 48 -13.93 3.36 -24.99
C TRP A 48 -12.61 3.69 -24.27
N LEU A 49 -12.55 4.78 -23.51
CA LEU A 49 -11.42 5.11 -22.64
C LEU A 49 -11.33 4.19 -21.42
N ARG A 50 -12.33 3.34 -21.19
CA ARG A 50 -12.30 2.30 -20.18
C ARG A 50 -11.80 0.99 -20.80
N ASP A 51 -10.62 0.56 -20.37
CA ASP A 51 -10.12 -0.79 -20.61
C ASP A 51 -9.61 -1.40 -19.29
N ASP A 52 -10.36 -2.35 -18.74
CA ASP A 52 -10.03 -3.01 -17.48
C ASP A 52 -8.72 -3.83 -17.58
N LYS A 53 -8.36 -4.25 -18.80
CA LYS A 53 -7.11 -4.96 -19.09
C LYS A 53 -5.91 -4.01 -19.31
N ARG A 54 -6.16 -2.71 -19.50
CA ARG A 54 -5.16 -1.67 -19.78
C ARG A 54 -4.22 -2.00 -20.93
N LYS A 55 -4.76 -2.53 -22.00
CA LYS A 55 -4.00 -3.01 -23.18
C LYS A 55 -4.47 -2.41 -24.51
N ASP A 56 -5.61 -1.73 -24.50
CA ASP A 56 -6.14 -1.09 -25.71
C ASP A 56 -5.16 -0.02 -26.22
N ALA A 57 -4.72 -0.18 -27.48
CA ALA A 57 -3.68 0.67 -28.05
C ALA A 57 -4.16 2.10 -28.29
N ASP A 58 -5.43 2.28 -28.68
CA ASP A 58 -6.02 3.60 -28.97
C ASP A 58 -6.18 4.39 -27.65
N MET A 59 -6.72 3.73 -26.61
CA MET A 59 -6.84 4.32 -25.28
C MET A 59 -5.47 4.72 -24.72
N LEU A 60 -4.48 3.81 -24.77
CA LEU A 60 -3.12 4.09 -24.29
C LEU A 60 -2.44 5.20 -25.10
N GLY A 61 -2.70 5.25 -26.43
CA GLY A 61 -2.21 6.30 -27.31
C GLY A 61 -2.77 7.68 -26.91
N TYR A 62 -4.07 7.76 -26.67
CA TYR A 62 -4.72 8.98 -26.19
C TYR A 62 -4.18 9.43 -24.83
N LEU A 63 -4.05 8.53 -23.85
CA LEU A 63 -3.50 8.86 -22.53
C LEU A 63 -2.05 9.37 -22.60
N LYS A 64 -1.24 8.81 -23.50
CA LYS A 64 0.12 9.31 -23.73
C LYS A 64 0.13 10.72 -24.33
N ALA A 65 -0.80 11.01 -25.24
CA ALA A 65 -0.92 12.34 -25.82
C ALA A 65 -1.38 13.37 -24.79
N GLU A 66 -2.30 13.02 -23.88
CA GLU A 66 -2.70 13.89 -22.75
C GLU A 66 -1.53 14.17 -21.79
N ASN A 67 -0.75 13.15 -21.45
CA ASN A 67 0.44 13.33 -20.61
C ASN A 67 1.45 14.27 -21.30
N ALA A 68 1.72 14.07 -22.59
CA ALA A 68 2.62 14.93 -23.35
C ALA A 68 2.13 16.39 -23.41
N TYR A 69 0.82 16.62 -23.57
CA TYR A 69 0.20 17.93 -23.49
C TYR A 69 0.39 18.57 -22.10
N ALA A 70 0.10 17.82 -21.04
CA ALA A 70 0.28 18.30 -19.67
C ALA A 70 1.74 18.64 -19.37
N ASP A 71 2.69 17.80 -19.78
CA ASP A 71 4.12 18.03 -19.61
C ASP A 71 4.57 19.31 -20.33
N ALA A 72 4.14 19.53 -21.56
CA ALA A 72 4.45 20.71 -22.33
C ALA A 72 3.86 21.98 -21.69
N LEU A 73 2.61 21.91 -21.20
CA LEU A 73 1.94 23.02 -20.53
C LEU A 73 2.61 23.39 -19.21
N LEU A 74 3.08 22.39 -18.45
CA LEU A 74 3.69 22.57 -17.13
C LEU A 74 5.20 22.82 -17.19
N ALA A 75 5.85 22.57 -18.32
CA ALA A 75 7.30 22.73 -18.49
C ALA A 75 7.86 24.09 -17.96
N PRO A 76 7.22 25.25 -18.19
CA PRO A 76 7.69 26.51 -17.67
C PRO A 76 7.68 26.61 -16.13
N LEU A 77 6.88 25.79 -15.45
CA LEU A 77 6.78 25.74 -13.99
C LEU A 77 7.78 24.79 -13.34
N LYS A 78 8.48 23.97 -14.12
CA LYS A 78 9.42 22.96 -13.63
C LYS A 78 10.43 23.49 -12.60
N PRO A 79 11.09 24.65 -12.81
CA PRO A 79 12.04 25.17 -11.82
C PRO A 79 11.39 25.48 -10.46
N VAL A 80 10.15 26.00 -10.47
CA VAL A 80 9.41 26.30 -9.23
C VAL A 80 8.96 25.01 -8.54
N GLN A 81 8.54 24.02 -9.32
CA GLN A 81 8.19 22.70 -8.79
C GLN A 81 9.40 22.04 -8.11
N ASP A 82 10.58 22.09 -8.74
CA ASP A 82 11.80 21.50 -8.18
C ASP A 82 12.21 22.22 -6.88
N GLN A 83 12.15 23.54 -6.86
CA GLN A 83 12.42 24.29 -5.64
C GLN A 83 11.44 23.92 -4.52
N LEU A 84 10.15 23.86 -4.81
CA LEU A 84 9.12 23.46 -3.81
C LEU A 84 9.33 22.03 -3.32
N TYR A 85 9.69 21.11 -4.22
CA TYR A 85 10.01 19.74 -3.86
C TYR A 85 11.19 19.69 -2.88
N ASP A 86 12.28 20.37 -3.21
CA ASP A 86 13.48 20.42 -2.36
C ASP A 86 13.17 21.03 -0.98
N GLU A 87 12.39 22.13 -0.94
CA GLU A 87 11.97 22.75 0.30
C GLU A 87 11.09 21.83 1.16
N ILE A 88 10.19 21.05 0.56
CA ILE A 88 9.32 20.11 1.28
C ILE A 88 10.16 18.96 1.81
N VAL A 89 11.02 18.36 0.99
CA VAL A 89 11.87 17.22 1.38
C VAL A 89 12.84 17.62 2.48
N ALA A 90 13.42 18.83 2.43
CA ALA A 90 14.31 19.33 3.47
C ALA A 90 13.66 19.49 4.86
N ARG A 91 12.33 19.53 4.94
CA ARG A 91 11.58 19.59 6.21
C ARG A 91 11.23 18.21 6.77
N ILE A 92 11.39 17.16 5.97
CA ILE A 92 11.06 15.79 6.37
C ILE A 92 12.31 15.14 6.98
N LYS A 93 12.16 14.63 8.20
CA LYS A 93 13.21 13.80 8.81
C LYS A 93 13.29 12.48 8.06
N GLN A 94 14.41 12.23 7.38
CA GLN A 94 14.58 11.06 6.51
C GLN A 94 14.81 9.77 7.31
N ASP A 95 15.56 9.86 8.41
CA ASP A 95 15.92 8.79 9.33
C ASP A 95 14.92 8.66 10.50
N ASP A 96 13.62 8.68 10.19
CA ASP A 96 12.57 8.69 11.18
C ASP A 96 12.14 7.28 11.60
N ALA A 97 11.50 7.19 12.76
CA ALA A 97 10.95 5.95 13.28
C ALA A 97 9.56 6.17 13.90
N SER A 98 8.71 5.16 13.79
CA SER A 98 7.41 5.18 14.45
C SER A 98 7.55 5.08 15.96
N VAL A 99 6.54 5.56 16.69
CA VAL A 99 6.43 5.25 18.12
C VAL A 99 6.27 3.75 18.29
N PRO A 100 7.12 3.09 19.11
CA PRO A 100 6.98 1.66 19.36
C PRO A 100 5.70 1.34 20.13
N TYR A 101 5.05 0.23 19.74
CA TYR A 101 3.91 -0.30 20.49
C TYR A 101 4.22 -1.70 21.03
N ARG A 102 3.64 -2.02 22.20
CA ARG A 102 3.89 -3.27 22.90
C ARG A 102 2.79 -4.28 22.62
N GLU A 103 3.17 -5.50 22.22
CA GLU A 103 2.26 -6.60 22.03
C GLU A 103 2.93 -7.94 22.36
N ARG A 104 2.29 -8.78 23.17
CA ARG A 104 2.71 -10.16 23.51
C ARG A 104 4.20 -10.33 23.80
N GLY A 105 4.75 -9.43 24.65
CA GLY A 105 6.15 -9.51 25.09
C GLY A 105 7.19 -8.99 24.10
N TRP A 106 6.73 -8.23 23.11
CA TRP A 106 7.57 -7.56 22.13
C TRP A 106 7.14 -6.12 21.92
N TRP A 107 8.12 -5.28 21.54
CA TRP A 107 7.94 -3.91 21.09
C TRP A 107 8.10 -3.86 19.58
N TYR A 108 7.09 -3.43 18.84
CA TYR A 108 7.07 -3.34 17.39
C TYR A 108 7.21 -1.90 16.94
N TYR A 109 7.99 -1.67 15.89
CA TYR A 109 8.17 -0.36 15.28
C TYR A 109 8.59 -0.48 13.82
N SER A 110 8.52 0.66 13.14
CA SER A 110 9.06 0.83 11.78
C SER A 110 10.06 1.96 11.82
N ARG A 111 11.13 1.85 11.05
CA ARG A 111 12.12 2.90 10.88
C ARG A 111 12.47 3.07 9.41
N PHE A 112 12.92 4.27 9.05
CA PHE A 112 13.43 4.61 7.73
C PHE A 112 14.93 4.86 7.80
N GLU A 113 15.62 4.62 6.71
CA GLU A 113 17.02 4.96 6.52
C GLU A 113 17.14 6.10 5.52
N GLN A 114 18.08 6.99 5.73
CA GLN A 114 18.29 8.12 4.83
C GLN A 114 18.55 7.65 3.39
N GLY A 115 17.82 8.24 2.43
CA GLY A 115 17.95 7.91 1.02
C GLY A 115 17.33 6.57 0.62
N LYS A 116 16.46 6.00 1.47
CA LYS A 116 15.68 4.81 1.18
C LYS A 116 14.18 5.16 1.07
N ASP A 117 13.49 4.48 0.17
CA ASP A 117 12.07 4.75 -0.12
C ASP A 117 11.13 3.96 0.77
N TYR A 118 11.58 2.84 1.36
CA TYR A 118 10.74 1.91 2.08
C TYR A 118 11.15 1.78 3.55
N PRO A 119 10.19 1.45 4.45
CA PRO A 119 10.48 1.21 5.85
C PRO A 119 11.19 -0.12 6.07
N ILE A 120 11.87 -0.19 7.20
CA ILE A 120 12.29 -1.43 7.85
C ILE A 120 11.33 -1.67 9.01
N HIS A 121 10.70 -2.85 9.05
CA HIS A 121 9.84 -3.28 10.13
C HIS A 121 10.60 -4.20 11.07
N ALA A 122 10.59 -3.86 12.35
CA ALA A 122 11.37 -4.56 13.35
C ALA A 122 10.62 -4.70 14.67
N ARG A 123 11.17 -5.56 15.55
CA ARG A 123 10.72 -5.67 16.93
C ARG A 123 11.89 -5.90 17.87
N ARG A 124 11.71 -5.51 19.13
CA ARG A 124 12.62 -5.81 20.24
C ARG A 124 11.89 -6.57 21.32
N ARG A 125 12.60 -7.51 21.98
CA ARG A 125 12.00 -8.24 23.09
C ARG A 125 11.75 -7.31 24.26
N ASP A 126 10.57 -7.41 24.86
CA ASP A 126 10.25 -6.72 26.11
C ASP A 126 11.10 -7.27 27.26
N GLY A 127 11.57 -6.40 28.14
CA GLY A 127 12.43 -6.78 29.24
C GLY A 127 12.80 -5.60 30.14
N ALA A 128 13.61 -5.86 31.15
CA ALA A 128 14.04 -4.82 32.09
C ALA A 128 14.82 -3.71 31.38
N GLY A 129 14.35 -2.46 31.51
CA GLY A 129 14.96 -1.28 30.89
C GLY A 129 14.62 -1.11 29.40
N VAL A 130 13.70 -1.91 28.86
CA VAL A 130 13.21 -1.77 27.49
C VAL A 130 11.80 -1.19 27.52
N ASP A 131 11.65 0.02 26.99
CA ASP A 131 10.39 0.72 26.80
C ASP A 131 10.38 1.50 25.49
N ALA A 132 9.30 2.20 25.20
CA ALA A 132 9.18 2.97 23.96
C ALA A 132 10.27 4.04 23.83
N LEU A 133 10.63 4.71 24.93
CA LEU A 133 11.63 5.78 24.93
C LEU A 133 13.04 5.24 24.66
N SER A 134 13.45 4.18 25.37
CA SER A 134 14.76 3.54 25.18
C SER A 134 14.94 3.01 23.75
N ILE A 135 13.86 2.52 23.12
CA ILE A 135 13.89 2.09 21.72
C ILE A 135 14.04 3.29 20.77
N GLN A 136 13.33 4.40 21.02
CA GLN A 136 13.49 5.63 20.24
C GLN A 136 14.90 6.21 20.35
N GLU A 137 15.47 6.21 21.55
CA GLU A 137 16.87 6.64 21.80
C GLU A 137 17.86 5.75 21.05
N ALA A 138 17.69 4.43 21.11
CA ALA A 138 18.52 3.49 20.38
C ALA A 138 18.43 3.68 18.85
N ASN A 139 17.21 3.87 18.33
CA ASN A 139 17.00 4.16 16.89
C ASN A 139 17.69 5.47 16.48
N ALA A 140 17.59 6.52 17.30
CA ALA A 140 18.26 7.80 17.06
C ALA A 140 19.79 7.69 17.11
N ALA A 141 20.32 6.76 17.92
CA ALA A 141 21.75 6.48 18.01
C ALA A 141 22.26 5.49 16.94
N GLY A 142 21.38 4.91 16.11
CA GLY A 142 21.73 3.87 15.14
C GLY A 142 22.09 2.52 15.80
N ASP A 143 21.63 2.27 17.03
CA ASP A 143 21.85 1.00 17.72
C ASP A 143 20.72 0.01 17.43
N PHE A 144 20.98 -0.91 16.50
CA PHE A 144 20.05 -1.96 16.08
C PHE A 144 20.47 -3.36 16.57
N ALA A 145 21.45 -3.49 17.45
CA ALA A 145 22.00 -4.79 17.86
C ALA A 145 20.97 -5.71 18.55
N ALA A 146 19.99 -5.15 19.25
CA ALA A 146 18.92 -5.91 19.91
C ALA A 146 17.64 -6.03 19.05
N GLU A 147 17.70 -5.60 17.80
CA GLU A 147 16.59 -5.62 16.86
C GLU A 147 16.41 -7.02 16.27
N GLN A 148 15.18 -7.53 16.25
CA GLN A 148 14.80 -8.62 15.37
C GLN A 148 14.10 -8.04 14.15
N LEU A 149 14.71 -8.22 12.98
CA LEU A 149 14.20 -7.75 11.71
C LEU A 149 12.99 -8.61 11.27
N LEU A 150 11.84 -7.96 11.09
CA LEU A 150 10.70 -8.60 10.45
C LEU A 150 10.80 -8.50 8.92
N PHE A 151 10.94 -7.27 8.40
CA PHE A 151 11.03 -6.99 6.97
C PHE A 151 11.94 -5.79 6.70
N ASP A 152 12.94 -5.98 5.86
CA ASP A 152 13.59 -4.88 5.13
C ASP A 152 12.88 -4.75 3.78
N VAL A 153 11.94 -3.81 3.70
CA VAL A 153 11.14 -3.64 2.48
C VAL A 153 11.98 -3.12 1.32
N ASN A 154 13.09 -2.41 1.58
CA ASN A 154 14.02 -1.98 0.53
C ASN A 154 14.71 -3.18 -0.14
N ALA A 155 15.13 -4.15 0.66
CA ALA A 155 15.73 -5.38 0.14
C ALA A 155 14.68 -6.22 -0.64
N MET A 156 13.44 -6.27 -0.14
CA MET A 156 12.35 -7.00 -0.78
C MET A 156 11.90 -6.36 -2.11
N ALA A 157 11.99 -5.04 -2.22
CA ALA A 157 11.66 -4.26 -3.43
C ALA A 157 12.75 -4.30 -4.50
N ALA A 158 13.96 -4.75 -4.18
CA ALA A 158 15.09 -4.71 -5.11
C ALA A 158 14.78 -5.43 -6.43
N GLY A 159 14.98 -4.73 -7.55
CA GLY A 159 14.74 -5.24 -8.90
C GLY A 159 13.27 -5.33 -9.31
N LYS A 160 12.36 -4.69 -8.57
CA LYS A 160 10.95 -4.61 -8.92
C LYS A 160 10.56 -3.17 -9.26
N ASP A 161 9.69 -3.00 -10.24
CA ASP A 161 9.16 -1.68 -10.61
C ASP A 161 8.20 -1.11 -9.55
N TYR A 162 7.55 -2.00 -8.80
CA TYR A 162 6.67 -1.68 -7.70
C TYR A 162 6.74 -2.76 -6.63
N TYR A 163 6.69 -2.36 -5.37
CA TYR A 163 6.58 -3.28 -4.26
C TYR A 163 5.86 -2.62 -3.07
N ALA A 164 4.94 -3.33 -2.45
CA ALA A 164 4.32 -2.90 -1.21
C ALA A 164 4.11 -4.10 -0.29
N VAL A 165 4.39 -3.91 0.99
CA VAL A 165 3.97 -4.83 2.06
C VAL A 165 2.65 -4.32 2.60
N GLY A 166 1.61 -5.14 2.50
CA GLY A 166 0.29 -4.87 3.05
C GLY A 166 0.21 -5.14 4.55
N GLY A 167 -0.89 -5.75 4.98
CA GLY A 167 -1.05 -6.20 6.35
C GLY A 167 0.04 -7.20 6.76
N ARG A 168 0.39 -7.17 8.03
CA ARG A 168 1.31 -8.12 8.66
C ARG A 168 0.82 -8.44 10.06
N THR A 169 0.67 -9.71 10.36
CA THR A 169 0.14 -10.17 11.64
C THR A 169 1.01 -11.31 12.16
N VAL A 170 1.54 -11.12 13.35
CA VAL A 170 2.38 -12.11 14.03
C VAL A 170 1.50 -13.13 14.75
N SER A 171 1.86 -14.41 14.71
CA SER A 171 1.18 -15.50 15.42
C SER A 171 1.18 -15.28 16.93
N GLN A 172 0.25 -15.93 17.65
CA GLN A 172 0.08 -15.73 19.10
C GLN A 172 1.32 -16.14 19.89
N ASP A 173 2.07 -17.14 19.39
CA ASP A 173 3.33 -17.63 19.96
C ASP A 173 4.57 -16.79 19.54
N ASN A 174 4.37 -15.77 18.72
CA ASN A 174 5.43 -14.89 18.19
C ASN A 174 6.45 -15.53 17.24
N ARG A 175 6.16 -16.73 16.68
CA ARG A 175 7.12 -17.46 15.85
C ARG A 175 6.95 -17.25 14.35
N MET A 176 5.74 -16.92 13.91
CA MET A 176 5.46 -16.71 12.49
C MET A 176 4.82 -15.33 12.25
N VAL A 177 4.96 -14.81 11.04
CA VAL A 177 4.22 -13.66 10.57
C VAL A 177 3.60 -13.96 9.23
N VAL A 178 2.29 -13.76 9.10
CA VAL A 178 1.60 -13.69 7.81
C VAL A 178 1.61 -12.26 7.31
N TYR A 179 1.93 -12.07 6.05
CA TYR A 179 1.97 -10.74 5.41
C TYR A 179 1.51 -10.80 3.96
N GLY A 180 1.01 -9.70 3.45
CA GLY A 180 0.66 -9.57 2.03
C GLY A 180 1.72 -8.79 1.27
N ASP A 181 2.09 -9.23 0.07
CA ASP A 181 2.90 -8.44 -0.85
C ASP A 181 2.13 -8.12 -2.14
N ASP A 182 2.30 -6.88 -2.64
CA ASP A 182 1.82 -6.43 -3.95
C ASP A 182 3.01 -5.98 -4.79
N THR A 183 3.15 -6.59 -5.97
CA THR A 183 4.27 -6.32 -6.89
C THR A 183 3.85 -5.58 -8.16
N ASN A 184 2.57 -5.19 -8.26
CA ASN A 184 2.03 -4.56 -9.47
C ASN A 184 1.24 -3.25 -9.20
N GLY A 185 1.09 -2.85 -7.95
CA GLY A 185 0.41 -1.61 -7.57
C GLY A 185 -1.12 -1.65 -7.71
N ARG A 186 -1.72 -2.84 -7.81
CA ARG A 186 -3.17 -3.01 -8.01
C ARG A 186 -3.93 -3.42 -6.76
N ARG A 187 -3.27 -3.46 -5.61
CA ARG A 187 -3.83 -3.94 -4.33
C ARG A 187 -4.37 -5.37 -4.43
N GLN A 188 -3.76 -6.17 -5.30
CA GLN A 188 -3.96 -7.61 -5.40
C GLN A 188 -2.80 -8.28 -4.68
N TYR A 189 -2.97 -8.48 -3.39
CA TYR A 189 -1.91 -9.02 -2.56
C TYR A 189 -1.83 -10.53 -2.65
N THR A 190 -0.60 -11.01 -2.53
CA THR A 190 -0.32 -12.42 -2.26
C THR A 190 0.05 -12.57 -0.79
N LEU A 191 -0.70 -13.37 -0.03
CA LEU A 191 -0.31 -13.69 1.34
C LEU A 191 0.84 -14.71 1.35
N ARG A 192 1.77 -14.45 2.26
CA ARG A 192 2.93 -15.30 2.54
C ARG A 192 3.12 -15.47 4.03
N VAL A 193 3.82 -16.51 4.42
CA VAL A 193 4.18 -16.78 5.82
C VAL A 193 5.69 -16.76 5.96
N LYS A 194 6.20 -16.07 6.98
CA LYS A 194 7.63 -16.06 7.33
C LYS A 194 7.80 -16.62 8.74
N ASP A 195 8.74 -17.55 8.90
CA ASP A 195 9.21 -18.01 10.19
C ASP A 195 10.18 -16.97 10.77
N LEU A 196 9.92 -16.49 11.98
CA LEU A 196 10.68 -15.42 12.63
C LEU A 196 11.91 -15.94 13.40
N ASP A 197 11.97 -17.23 13.66
CA ASP A 197 13.15 -17.84 14.30
C ASP A 197 14.25 -18.11 13.27
N THR A 198 13.89 -18.55 12.07
CA THR A 198 14.83 -18.82 10.96
C THR A 198 15.01 -17.62 10.02
N GLY A 199 14.02 -16.74 9.93
CA GLY A 199 13.97 -15.65 8.95
C GLY A 199 13.53 -16.09 7.54
N GLU A 200 13.19 -17.36 7.35
CA GLU A 200 12.80 -17.91 6.05
C GLU A 200 11.32 -17.66 5.73
N THR A 201 11.03 -17.35 4.48
CA THR A 201 9.65 -17.33 3.95
C THR A 201 9.28 -18.75 3.56
N LEU A 202 8.16 -19.24 4.11
CA LEU A 202 7.63 -20.56 3.82
C LEU A 202 7.06 -20.65 2.40
N THR A 203 6.66 -21.84 2.00
CA THR A 203 6.14 -22.11 0.63
C THR A 203 4.71 -21.60 0.41
N ASP A 204 4.02 -21.23 1.47
CA ASP A 204 2.64 -20.73 1.42
C ASP A 204 2.58 -19.45 0.55
N SER A 205 1.68 -19.48 -0.45
CA SER A 205 1.52 -18.39 -1.42
C SER A 205 0.06 -18.32 -1.87
N ILE A 206 -0.70 -17.36 -1.33
CA ILE A 206 -2.14 -17.22 -1.54
C ILE A 206 -2.40 -15.91 -2.29
N PRO A 207 -2.58 -15.94 -3.61
CA PRO A 207 -2.83 -14.73 -4.40
C PRO A 207 -4.28 -14.24 -4.30
N GLY A 208 -4.53 -13.02 -4.79
CA GLY A 208 -5.89 -12.47 -4.93
C GLY A 208 -6.55 -12.12 -3.60
N THR A 209 -5.76 -11.72 -2.60
CA THR A 209 -6.25 -11.43 -1.26
C THR A 209 -6.32 -9.93 -0.96
N ALA A 210 -6.99 -9.57 0.14
CA ALA A 210 -7.00 -8.20 0.67
C ALA A 210 -5.66 -7.78 1.33
N GLY A 211 -4.69 -8.69 1.41
CA GLY A 211 -3.34 -8.40 1.88
C GLY A 211 -3.14 -8.47 3.38
N TYR A 212 -4.09 -8.97 4.15
CA TYR A 212 -3.96 -9.20 5.59
C TYR A 212 -4.67 -10.47 6.02
N ALA A 213 -4.33 -10.98 7.18
CA ALA A 213 -4.92 -12.17 7.76
C ALA A 213 -4.96 -12.10 9.30
N VAL A 214 -5.73 -12.97 9.91
CA VAL A 214 -5.91 -13.05 11.37
C VAL A 214 -5.63 -14.49 11.81
N TRP A 215 -4.65 -14.65 12.72
CA TRP A 215 -4.28 -15.96 13.26
C TRP A 215 -5.34 -16.55 14.20
N ALA A 216 -5.56 -17.84 14.12
CA ALA A 216 -6.21 -18.60 15.16
C ALA A 216 -5.23 -18.89 16.33
N ASP A 217 -5.73 -19.38 17.46
CA ASP A 217 -4.92 -19.63 18.66
C ASP A 217 -4.02 -20.87 18.54
N ASP A 218 -4.24 -21.69 17.51
CA ASP A 218 -3.43 -22.88 17.24
C ASP A 218 -2.06 -22.54 16.61
N ASN A 219 -1.79 -21.27 16.27
CA ASN A 219 -0.58 -20.79 15.62
C ASN A 219 -0.25 -21.50 14.29
N ARG A 220 -1.25 -22.11 13.67
CA ARG A 220 -1.13 -22.85 12.40
C ARG A 220 -2.17 -22.44 11.39
N THR A 221 -3.30 -21.96 11.87
CA THR A 221 -4.45 -21.57 11.06
C THR A 221 -4.57 -20.04 11.04
N PHE A 222 -4.85 -19.46 9.88
CA PHE A 222 -5.26 -18.06 9.79
C PHE A 222 -6.46 -17.88 8.86
N PHE A 223 -7.20 -16.81 9.11
CA PHE A 223 -8.34 -16.41 8.31
C PHE A 223 -7.94 -15.20 7.46
N TYR A 224 -8.38 -15.19 6.22
CA TYR A 224 -8.04 -14.13 5.27
C TYR A 224 -9.23 -13.83 4.35
N ILE A 225 -9.13 -12.73 3.63
CA ILE A 225 -10.13 -12.31 2.64
C ILE A 225 -9.61 -12.58 1.26
N GLU A 226 -10.36 -13.33 0.46
CA GLU A 226 -10.20 -13.45 -0.97
C GLU A 226 -11.03 -12.36 -1.66
N ASN A 227 -10.42 -11.60 -2.56
CA ASN A 227 -11.09 -10.58 -3.33
C ASN A 227 -11.59 -11.14 -4.65
N ASP A 228 -12.68 -10.57 -5.16
CA ASP A 228 -13.09 -10.78 -6.53
C ASP A 228 -12.01 -10.28 -7.49
N PRO A 229 -11.57 -11.07 -8.48
CA PRO A 229 -10.44 -10.73 -9.33
C PRO A 229 -10.70 -9.56 -10.29
N GLU A 230 -11.97 -9.23 -10.59
CA GLU A 230 -12.35 -8.17 -11.53
C GLU A 230 -12.68 -6.87 -10.79
N THR A 231 -13.53 -6.96 -9.77
CA THR A 231 -14.00 -5.80 -9.00
C THR A 231 -13.09 -5.41 -7.86
N LEU A 232 -12.26 -6.34 -7.38
CA LEU A 232 -11.42 -6.26 -6.17
C LEU A 232 -12.24 -6.12 -4.88
N LEU A 233 -13.54 -6.43 -4.91
CA LEU A 233 -14.37 -6.46 -3.73
C LEU A 233 -13.99 -7.63 -2.82
N SER A 234 -14.04 -7.41 -1.53
CA SER A 234 -13.83 -8.44 -0.50
C SER A 234 -15.07 -9.33 -0.45
N THR A 235 -15.01 -10.53 -1.03
CA THR A 235 -16.20 -11.38 -1.22
C THR A 235 -16.18 -12.63 -0.37
N ARG A 236 -15.02 -13.16 0.02
CA ARG A 236 -14.95 -14.44 0.74
C ARG A 236 -13.97 -14.37 1.91
N VAL A 237 -14.40 -14.89 3.05
CA VAL A 237 -13.49 -15.24 4.14
C VAL A 237 -13.15 -16.72 4.03
N LYS A 238 -11.86 -17.00 3.91
CA LYS A 238 -11.31 -18.36 3.88
C LYS A 238 -10.40 -18.61 5.07
N LYS A 239 -10.18 -19.89 5.33
CA LYS A 239 -9.32 -20.41 6.38
C LYS A 239 -8.22 -21.24 5.75
N HIS A 240 -6.95 -20.86 6.02
CA HIS A 240 -5.75 -21.55 5.58
C HIS A 240 -5.02 -22.22 6.75
N VAL A 241 -4.43 -23.37 6.49
CA VAL A 241 -3.53 -24.06 7.43
C VAL A 241 -2.11 -23.99 6.89
N VAL A 242 -1.17 -23.40 7.64
CA VAL A 242 0.22 -23.25 7.20
C VAL A 242 0.81 -24.56 6.69
N GLY A 243 1.38 -24.50 5.48
CA GLY A 243 1.96 -25.64 4.78
C GLY A 243 0.97 -26.48 3.96
N SER A 244 -0.33 -26.13 3.92
CA SER A 244 -1.29 -26.79 3.03
C SER A 244 -1.34 -26.10 1.64
N ASP A 245 -1.91 -26.81 0.63
CA ASP A 245 -2.21 -26.18 -0.66
C ASP A 245 -3.38 -25.18 -0.48
N PRO A 246 -3.27 -23.92 -0.93
CA PRO A 246 -4.35 -22.94 -0.88
C PRO A 246 -5.65 -23.37 -1.59
N LYS A 247 -5.60 -24.37 -2.47
CA LYS A 247 -6.78 -24.95 -3.10
C LYS A 247 -7.67 -25.72 -2.11
N ASP A 248 -7.07 -26.20 -1.02
CA ASP A 248 -7.75 -26.93 0.03
C ASP A 248 -8.32 -26.00 1.11
N ASP A 249 -8.17 -24.67 0.93
CA ASP A 249 -8.64 -23.69 1.90
C ASP A 249 -10.16 -23.70 2.03
N VAL A 250 -10.61 -23.71 3.27
CA VAL A 250 -12.02 -23.83 3.59
C VAL A 250 -12.70 -22.47 3.52
N LEU A 251 -13.75 -22.36 2.72
CA LEU A 251 -14.66 -21.23 2.73
C LEU A 251 -15.41 -21.16 4.07
N VAL A 252 -15.31 -20.03 4.76
CA VAL A 252 -15.95 -19.77 6.04
C VAL A 252 -17.20 -18.92 5.87
N TYR A 253 -17.11 -17.89 5.03
CA TYR A 253 -18.22 -16.98 4.73
C TYR A 253 -18.07 -16.43 3.33
N GLU A 254 -19.18 -16.22 2.63
CA GLU A 254 -19.26 -15.56 1.33
C GLU A 254 -20.35 -14.49 1.36
N GLU A 255 -19.97 -13.23 1.03
CA GLU A 255 -20.93 -12.14 0.87
C GLU A 255 -21.49 -12.15 -0.55
N GLN A 256 -22.81 -12.14 -0.65
CA GLN A 256 -23.54 -12.16 -1.90
C GLN A 256 -23.99 -10.77 -2.39
N ASP A 257 -23.99 -9.80 -1.47
CA ASP A 257 -24.39 -8.43 -1.78
C ASP A 257 -23.14 -7.58 -2.01
N ASP A 258 -22.93 -7.17 -3.26
CA ASP A 258 -21.77 -6.38 -3.70
C ASP A 258 -21.78 -4.92 -3.22
N THR A 259 -22.80 -4.51 -2.49
CA THR A 259 -22.88 -3.20 -1.82
C THR A 259 -22.21 -3.17 -0.45
N PHE A 260 -21.82 -4.33 0.10
CA PHE A 260 -21.13 -4.44 1.38
C PHE A 260 -19.62 -4.57 1.22
N TYR A 261 -18.90 -3.95 2.15
CA TYR A 261 -17.46 -4.21 2.36
C TYR A 261 -17.28 -5.15 3.53
N MET A 262 -16.38 -6.10 3.38
CA MET A 262 -16.16 -7.13 4.38
C MET A 262 -14.75 -7.06 4.96
N GLY A 263 -14.64 -7.32 6.25
CA GLY A 263 -13.39 -7.40 6.99
C GLY A 263 -13.33 -8.61 7.90
N VAL A 264 -12.13 -9.10 8.17
CA VAL A 264 -11.86 -10.08 9.21
C VAL A 264 -10.94 -9.48 10.26
N GLY A 265 -11.26 -9.66 11.52
CA GLY A 265 -10.52 -9.05 12.62
C GLY A 265 -10.52 -9.94 13.86
N ARG A 266 -9.81 -9.48 14.89
CA ARG A 266 -9.79 -10.13 16.21
C ARG A 266 -10.28 -9.14 17.26
N THR A 267 -11.04 -9.61 18.23
CA THR A 267 -11.46 -8.75 19.35
C THR A 267 -10.26 -8.34 20.18
N ARG A 268 -10.36 -7.18 20.85
CA ARG A 268 -9.25 -6.61 21.63
C ARG A 268 -8.82 -7.49 22.80
N ASP A 269 -9.73 -8.36 23.30
CA ASP A 269 -9.44 -9.32 24.36
C ASP A 269 -8.93 -10.67 23.81
N ASP A 270 -8.65 -10.73 22.51
CA ASP A 270 -8.14 -11.89 21.78
C ASP A 270 -9.04 -13.15 21.82
N LYS A 271 -10.31 -13.03 22.26
CA LYS A 271 -11.17 -14.21 22.43
C LYS A 271 -11.89 -14.64 21.17
N TYR A 272 -12.18 -13.72 20.28
CA TYR A 272 -13.00 -14.00 19.10
C TYR A 272 -12.36 -13.47 17.83
N ILE A 273 -12.49 -14.25 16.76
CA ILE A 273 -12.28 -13.79 15.39
C ILE A 273 -13.65 -13.34 14.86
N THR A 274 -13.71 -12.17 14.28
CA THR A 274 -14.93 -11.53 13.83
C THR A 274 -14.90 -11.29 12.33
N ILE A 275 -16.05 -11.47 11.68
CA ILE A 275 -16.32 -11.03 10.31
C ILE A 275 -17.29 -9.86 10.41
N GLY A 276 -16.95 -8.76 9.82
CA GLY A 276 -17.78 -7.54 9.82
C GLY A 276 -17.93 -6.96 8.43
#